data_49fdcd04fdd0d9f22edbefed03b6d01a
#
_entry.id   49fdcd04fdd0d9f22edbefed03b6d01a
#
_cell.length_a   1.000
_cell.length_b   1.000
_cell.length_c   1.000
_cell.angle_alpha   90.00
_cell.angle_beta   90.00
_cell.angle_gamma   90.00
#
_symmetry.space_group_name_H-M   'P 1'
#
loop_
_entity.id
_entity.type
_entity.pdbx_description
1 polymer ?
#
loop_
_entity_poly.entity_id
_entity_poly.type
_entity_poly.pdbx_seq_one_letter_code
_entity_poly.pdbx_strand_id
1 'polypeptide(L)'
;FSKILNLKNFYELFNNEFSCSVILTIFPQLKHYDRFSAIQNIPNKIINRLNVPLILSILLIDNSDNCEFFLYKFKFSNRDKKKILFLLNKFKKINVKELLDEKKLVKLAYLGNAVEIIDLLVFLTFVSKEIDVNAVEKRISFLDKLRLPVFPITADYLKLKYNFSESKELGFALKKLEQSWIDNDFIIDKNDITTIL
;
A
#
# COMPACT_ATOMS: atom_id res chain seq x y z
N PHE A 1 -17.93 -0.82 17.39
CA PHE A 1 -18.08 -0.76 15.93
C PHE A 1 -17.04 -1.65 15.23
N SER A 2 -15.74 -1.61 15.61
CA SER A 2 -14.71 -2.47 15.01
C SER A 2 -15.05 -3.97 15.04
N LYS A 3 -15.71 -4.46 16.10
CA LYS A 3 -16.16 -5.85 16.16
C LYS A 3 -17.19 -6.18 15.07
N ILE A 4 -18.04 -5.24 14.72
CA ILE A 4 -19.04 -5.40 13.66
C ILE A 4 -18.35 -5.44 12.28
N LEU A 5 -17.40 -4.56 12.03
CA LEU A 5 -16.62 -4.53 10.77
C LEU A 5 -15.74 -5.77 10.57
N ASN A 6 -15.44 -6.52 11.63
CA ASN A 6 -14.74 -7.80 11.56
C ASN A 6 -15.63 -9.00 11.18
N LEU A 7 -16.94 -8.80 11.10
CA LEU A 7 -17.85 -9.87 10.65
C LEU A 7 -17.66 -10.11 9.14
N LYS A 8 -17.75 -11.39 8.74
CA LYS A 8 -17.55 -11.79 7.33
C LYS A 8 -18.49 -11.04 6.38
N ASN A 9 -19.73 -10.77 6.82
CA ASN A 9 -20.78 -10.13 6.02
C ASN A 9 -21.11 -8.72 6.51
N PHE A 10 -20.11 -7.97 7.02
CA PHE A 10 -20.31 -6.61 7.54
C PHE A 10 -21.02 -5.67 6.55
N TYR A 11 -20.82 -5.87 5.24
CA TYR A 11 -21.42 -5.08 4.18
C TYR A 11 -22.93 -5.21 4.09
N GLU A 12 -23.52 -6.31 4.58
CA GLU A 12 -24.98 -6.50 4.64
C GLU A 12 -25.67 -5.44 5.51
N LEU A 13 -24.94 -4.87 6.48
CA LEU A 13 -25.44 -3.76 7.30
C LEU A 13 -25.74 -2.51 6.49
N PHE A 14 -25.00 -2.30 5.40
CA PHE A 14 -25.18 -1.15 4.52
C PHE A 14 -26.23 -1.41 3.45
N ASN A 15 -26.57 -2.68 3.18
CA ASN A 15 -27.64 -3.06 2.28
C ASN A 15 -29.04 -3.03 2.96
N ASN A 16 -29.06 -3.06 4.29
CA ASN A 16 -30.30 -2.92 5.05
C ASN A 16 -30.53 -1.44 5.41
N GLU A 17 -31.58 -0.84 4.90
CA GLU A 17 -31.89 0.58 5.04
C GLU A 17 -31.95 1.06 6.52
N PHE A 18 -32.59 0.28 7.38
CA PHE A 18 -32.67 0.61 8.81
C PHE A 18 -31.29 0.56 9.47
N SER A 19 -30.54 -0.52 9.27
CA SER A 19 -29.19 -0.66 9.84
C SER A 19 -28.24 0.43 9.33
N CYS A 20 -28.31 0.74 8.04
CA CYS A 20 -27.54 1.79 7.40
C CYS A 20 -27.85 3.16 8.02
N SER A 21 -29.13 3.50 8.18
CA SER A 21 -29.56 4.79 8.78
C SER A 21 -29.08 4.93 10.23
N VAL A 22 -29.13 3.86 11.04
CA VAL A 22 -28.61 3.86 12.41
C VAL A 22 -27.09 4.09 12.41
N ILE A 23 -26.35 3.39 11.55
CA ILE A 23 -24.89 3.53 11.46
C ILE A 23 -24.52 4.98 11.04
N LEU A 24 -25.19 5.54 10.05
CA LEU A 24 -24.91 6.89 9.56
C LEU A 24 -25.30 7.97 10.54
N THR A 25 -26.32 7.72 11.39
CA THR A 25 -26.67 8.64 12.48
C THR A 25 -25.56 8.70 13.52
N ILE A 26 -24.93 7.57 13.86
CA ILE A 26 -23.83 7.50 14.83
C ILE A 26 -22.50 7.96 14.21
N PHE A 27 -22.25 7.57 12.96
CA PHE A 27 -21.01 7.80 12.24
C PHE A 27 -21.29 8.47 10.87
N PRO A 28 -21.69 9.74 10.83
CA PRO A 28 -22.05 10.42 9.58
C PRO A 28 -20.87 10.58 8.61
N GLN A 29 -19.65 10.28 9.06
CA GLN A 29 -18.43 10.28 8.25
C GLN A 29 -18.33 9.09 7.30
N LEU A 30 -19.07 7.98 7.55
CA LEU A 30 -19.01 6.75 6.73
C LEU A 30 -19.83 6.89 5.44
N LYS A 31 -19.54 7.92 4.64
CA LYS A 31 -20.36 8.34 3.49
C LYS A 31 -20.30 7.36 2.30
N HIS A 32 -19.20 6.63 2.16
CA HIS A 32 -18.90 5.84 0.95
C HIS A 32 -19.23 4.36 1.12
N TYR A 33 -20.32 4.04 1.79
CA TYR A 33 -20.79 2.65 1.98
C TYR A 33 -21.24 2.00 0.67
N ASP A 34 -21.66 2.79 -0.31
CA ASP A 34 -22.00 2.37 -1.66
C ASP A 34 -20.85 1.65 -2.39
N ARG A 35 -19.60 1.91 -2.00
CA ARG A 35 -18.41 1.23 -2.54
C ARG A 35 -18.40 -0.29 -2.31
N PHE A 36 -19.22 -0.78 -1.38
CA PHE A 36 -19.39 -2.20 -1.12
C PHE A 36 -20.57 -2.83 -1.88
N SER A 37 -21.35 -2.06 -2.63
CA SER A 37 -22.54 -2.55 -3.33
C SER A 37 -22.26 -3.68 -4.34
N ALA A 38 -21.07 -3.67 -4.95
CA ALA A 38 -20.64 -4.69 -5.91
C ALA A 38 -19.65 -5.71 -5.33
N ILE A 39 -19.57 -5.86 -4.01
CA ILE A 39 -18.59 -6.74 -3.34
C ILE A 39 -18.68 -8.19 -3.81
N GLN A 40 -19.86 -8.66 -4.16
CA GLN A 40 -20.11 -10.01 -4.68
C GLN A 40 -19.39 -10.28 -6.02
N ASN A 41 -19.02 -9.24 -6.75
CA ASN A 41 -18.29 -9.35 -8.01
C ASN A 41 -16.75 -9.31 -7.81
N ILE A 42 -16.32 -9.17 -6.56
CA ILE A 42 -14.89 -9.09 -6.22
C ILE A 42 -14.39 -10.48 -5.82
N PRO A 43 -13.24 -10.94 -6.37
CA PRO A 43 -12.66 -12.23 -6.01
C PRO A 43 -12.44 -12.40 -4.52
N ASN A 44 -12.74 -13.59 -3.99
CA ASN A 44 -12.55 -13.93 -2.57
C ASN A 44 -11.12 -13.67 -2.09
N LYS A 45 -10.13 -13.80 -2.95
CA LYS A 45 -8.74 -13.51 -2.64
C LYS A 45 -8.52 -12.05 -2.19
N ILE A 46 -9.24 -11.12 -2.78
CA ILE A 46 -9.23 -9.69 -2.41
C ILE A 46 -10.09 -9.46 -1.16
N ILE A 47 -11.31 -10.03 -1.13
CA ILE A 47 -12.23 -9.88 0.01
C ILE A 47 -11.60 -10.37 1.31
N ASN A 48 -10.91 -11.52 1.28
CA ASN A 48 -10.26 -12.11 2.46
C ASN A 48 -9.08 -11.26 3.00
N ARG A 49 -8.65 -10.22 2.29
CA ARG A 49 -7.65 -9.24 2.75
C ARG A 49 -8.27 -8.06 3.51
N LEU A 50 -9.59 -7.91 3.42
CA LEU A 50 -10.28 -6.84 4.16
C LEU A 50 -10.06 -7.01 5.66
N ASN A 51 -9.73 -5.92 6.30
CA ASN A 51 -9.60 -5.78 7.75
C ASN A 51 -10.12 -4.41 8.16
N VAL A 52 -10.34 -4.19 9.44
CA VAL A 52 -10.98 -2.97 9.94
C VAL A 52 -10.34 -1.68 9.41
N PRO A 53 -9.00 -1.48 9.43
CA PRO A 53 -8.39 -0.29 8.85
C PRO A 53 -8.66 -0.12 7.35
N LEU A 54 -8.66 -1.20 6.56
CA LEU A 54 -8.97 -1.14 5.12
C LEU A 54 -10.44 -0.78 4.89
N ILE A 55 -11.36 -1.43 5.60
CA ILE A 55 -12.79 -1.16 5.50
C ILE A 55 -13.07 0.31 5.86
N LEU A 56 -12.49 0.80 6.95
CA LEU A 56 -12.61 2.20 7.33
C LEU A 56 -12.02 3.14 6.27
N SER A 57 -10.89 2.79 5.69
CA SER A 57 -10.29 3.59 4.61
C SER A 57 -11.23 3.68 3.40
N ILE A 58 -11.86 2.57 3.02
CA ILE A 58 -12.83 2.53 1.91
C ILE A 58 -14.06 3.40 2.23
N LEU A 59 -14.54 3.39 3.47
CA LEU A 59 -15.71 4.16 3.90
C LEU A 59 -15.44 5.66 4.07
N LEU A 60 -14.20 6.05 4.37
CA LEU A 60 -13.85 7.40 4.83
C LEU A 60 -13.07 8.23 3.83
N ILE A 61 -12.19 7.61 3.04
CA ILE A 61 -11.24 8.35 2.21
C ILE A 61 -11.92 8.90 0.96
N ASP A 62 -11.86 10.21 0.85
CA ASP A 62 -12.26 11.00 -0.30
C ASP A 62 -11.29 12.19 -0.47
N ASN A 63 -11.67 13.19 -1.25
CA ASN A 63 -10.86 14.39 -1.45
C ASN A 63 -11.08 15.47 -0.39
N SER A 64 -11.85 15.17 0.69
CA SER A 64 -12.10 16.06 1.82
C SER A 64 -11.23 15.70 3.04
N ASP A 65 -11.42 16.43 4.13
CA ASP A 65 -10.80 16.19 5.44
C ASP A 65 -11.57 15.16 6.31
N ASN A 66 -12.57 14.51 5.72
CA ASN A 66 -13.49 13.59 6.41
C ASN A 66 -12.75 12.47 7.17
N CYS A 67 -11.74 11.89 6.53
CA CYS A 67 -10.94 10.81 7.12
C CYS A 67 -10.12 11.32 8.32
N GLU A 68 -9.43 12.45 8.18
CA GLU A 68 -8.64 13.07 9.23
C GLU A 68 -9.51 13.46 10.43
N PHE A 69 -10.69 14.05 10.18
CA PHE A 69 -11.65 14.38 11.23
C PHE A 69 -12.12 13.14 11.99
N PHE A 70 -12.44 12.05 11.29
CA PHE A 70 -12.83 10.80 11.91
C PHE A 70 -11.73 10.22 12.80
N LEU A 71 -10.48 10.22 12.32
CA LEU A 71 -9.30 9.75 13.07
C LEU A 71 -8.98 10.62 14.28
N TYR A 72 -9.33 11.89 14.24
CA TYR A 72 -9.22 12.81 15.38
C TYR A 72 -10.31 12.52 16.43
N LYS A 73 -11.55 12.39 15.98
CA LYS A 73 -12.72 12.20 16.86
C LYS A 73 -12.70 10.85 17.59
N PHE A 74 -12.25 9.80 16.94
CA PHE A 74 -12.27 8.44 17.47
C PHE A 74 -10.84 7.94 17.74
N LYS A 75 -10.68 7.27 18.89
CA LYS A 75 -9.38 6.71 19.29
C LYS A 75 -9.10 5.42 18.50
N PHE A 76 -8.00 5.42 17.78
CA PHE A 76 -7.46 4.26 17.07
C PHE A 76 -6.11 3.84 17.64
N SER A 77 -5.74 2.58 17.44
CA SER A 77 -4.36 2.16 17.69
C SER A 77 -3.41 2.92 16.74
N ASN A 78 -2.19 3.18 17.19
CA ASN A 78 -1.18 3.84 16.36
C ASN A 78 -0.92 3.06 15.06
N ARG A 79 -1.03 1.73 15.11
CA ARG A 79 -0.88 0.85 13.96
C ARG A 79 -1.98 1.08 12.92
N ASP A 80 -3.25 1.07 13.35
CA ASP A 80 -4.39 1.25 12.45
C ASP A 80 -4.41 2.66 11.86
N LYS A 81 -4.12 3.67 12.70
CA LYS A 81 -4.00 5.05 12.25
C LYS A 81 -2.93 5.22 11.17
N LYS A 82 -1.73 4.64 11.36
CA LYS A 82 -0.65 4.68 10.36
C LYS A 82 -1.09 4.06 9.03
N LYS A 83 -1.79 2.93 9.07
CA LYS A 83 -2.30 2.24 7.88
C LYS A 83 -3.31 3.11 7.11
N ILE A 84 -4.30 3.67 7.80
CA ILE A 84 -5.32 4.54 7.19
C ILE A 84 -4.65 5.79 6.59
N LEU A 85 -3.73 6.44 7.31
CA LEU A 85 -3.02 7.63 6.82
C LEU A 85 -2.11 7.32 5.62
N PHE A 86 -1.49 6.13 5.59
CA PHE A 86 -0.74 5.68 4.43
C PHE A 86 -1.63 5.63 3.18
N LEU A 87 -2.80 4.98 3.27
CA LEU A 87 -3.76 4.88 2.17
C LEU A 87 -4.29 6.25 1.73
N LEU A 88 -4.62 7.12 2.68
CA LEU A 88 -5.04 8.49 2.41
C LEU A 88 -3.99 9.29 1.62
N ASN A 89 -2.73 9.24 2.08
CA ASN A 89 -1.62 9.94 1.43
C ASN A 89 -1.32 9.39 0.02
N LYS A 90 -1.45 8.08 -0.15
CA LYS A 90 -1.27 7.44 -1.46
C LYS A 90 -2.42 7.75 -2.39
N PHE A 91 -3.66 7.73 -1.93
CA PHE A 91 -4.86 8.04 -2.73
C PHE A 91 -4.76 9.41 -3.42
N LYS A 92 -4.25 10.41 -2.73
CA LYS A 92 -4.08 11.78 -3.27
C LYS A 92 -3.03 11.88 -4.40
N LYS A 93 -2.13 10.90 -4.55
CA LYS A 93 -0.94 10.99 -5.42
C LYS A 93 -0.82 9.85 -6.44
N ILE A 94 -1.74 8.87 -6.41
CA ILE A 94 -1.49 7.61 -7.08
C ILE A 94 -1.85 7.65 -8.56
N ASN A 95 -0.97 7.07 -9.36
CA ASN A 95 -1.29 6.66 -10.72
C ASN A 95 -1.58 5.16 -10.73
N VAL A 96 -2.86 4.79 -10.93
CA VAL A 96 -3.32 3.39 -10.92
C VAL A 96 -2.58 2.53 -11.95
N LYS A 97 -2.25 3.08 -13.13
CA LYS A 97 -1.54 2.35 -14.19
C LYS A 97 -0.13 1.94 -13.76
N GLU A 98 0.52 2.75 -12.93
CA GLU A 98 1.86 2.44 -12.43
C GLU A 98 1.86 1.30 -11.42
N LEU A 99 0.79 1.15 -10.64
CA LEU A 99 0.63 0.05 -9.70
C LEU A 99 0.34 -1.31 -10.35
N LEU A 100 -0.05 -1.32 -11.61
CA LEU A 100 -0.28 -2.56 -12.34
C LEU A 100 0.96 -3.05 -13.11
N ASP A 101 2.03 -2.24 -13.14
CA ASP A 101 3.33 -2.62 -13.72
C ASP A 101 4.16 -3.44 -12.71
N GLU A 102 4.58 -4.65 -13.09
CA GLU A 102 5.32 -5.56 -12.20
C GLU A 102 6.67 -4.99 -11.75
N LYS A 103 7.41 -4.37 -12.66
CA LYS A 103 8.72 -3.80 -12.32
C LYS A 103 8.59 -2.68 -11.30
N LYS A 104 7.60 -1.80 -11.48
CA LYS A 104 7.29 -0.75 -10.52
C LYS A 104 6.82 -1.30 -9.19
N LEU A 105 6.02 -2.38 -9.18
CA LEU A 105 5.61 -3.05 -7.95
C LEU A 105 6.79 -3.61 -7.16
N VAL A 106 7.77 -4.24 -7.84
CA VAL A 106 8.99 -4.74 -7.18
C VAL A 106 9.76 -3.58 -6.54
N LYS A 107 9.94 -2.46 -7.25
CA LYS A 107 10.59 -1.25 -6.72
C LYS A 107 9.85 -0.70 -5.50
N LEU A 108 8.54 -0.58 -5.59
CA LEU A 108 7.71 -0.11 -4.47
C LEU A 108 7.78 -1.05 -3.26
N ALA A 109 7.76 -2.37 -3.49
CA ALA A 109 7.86 -3.36 -2.43
C ALA A 109 9.26 -3.38 -1.78
N TYR A 110 10.32 -3.13 -2.54
CA TYR A 110 11.68 -3.00 -2.04
C TYR A 110 11.87 -1.74 -1.18
N LEU A 111 11.39 -0.59 -1.65
CA LEU A 111 11.51 0.70 -0.97
C LEU A 111 10.58 0.85 0.24
N GLY A 112 9.54 0.05 0.30
CA GLY A 112 8.49 0.11 1.31
C GLY A 112 8.20 -1.25 1.93
N ASN A 113 6.93 -1.64 1.87
CA ASN A 113 6.47 -2.92 2.40
C ASN A 113 5.45 -3.55 1.44
N ALA A 114 5.70 -4.78 1.01
CA ALA A 114 4.80 -5.52 0.11
C ALA A 114 3.36 -5.60 0.67
N VAL A 115 3.21 -5.73 2.00
CA VAL A 115 1.88 -5.75 2.65
C VAL A 115 1.15 -4.43 2.47
N GLU A 116 1.83 -3.29 2.58
CA GLU A 116 1.24 -1.97 2.36
C GLU A 116 0.80 -1.76 0.90
N ILE A 117 1.57 -2.30 -0.04
CA ILE A 117 1.22 -2.26 -1.46
C ILE A 117 0.02 -3.15 -1.76
N ILE A 118 -0.06 -4.34 -1.15
CA ILE A 118 -1.26 -5.20 -1.24
C ILE A 118 -2.48 -4.49 -0.66
N ASP A 119 -2.35 -3.88 0.51
CA ASP A 119 -3.44 -3.11 1.13
C ASP A 119 -3.92 -1.96 0.21
N LEU A 120 -2.99 -1.30 -0.46
CA LEU A 120 -3.30 -0.23 -1.42
C LEU A 120 -4.03 -0.77 -2.66
N LEU A 121 -3.62 -1.90 -3.21
CA LEU A 121 -4.31 -2.56 -4.33
C LEU A 121 -5.72 -2.98 -3.94
N VAL A 122 -5.89 -3.58 -2.75
CA VAL A 122 -7.22 -3.92 -2.20
C VAL A 122 -8.09 -2.67 -2.04
N PHE A 123 -7.56 -1.62 -1.44
CA PHE A 123 -8.27 -0.35 -1.27
C PHE A 123 -8.75 0.22 -2.60
N LEU A 124 -7.87 0.27 -3.60
CA LEU A 124 -8.19 0.82 -4.92
C LEU A 124 -9.25 0.02 -5.68
N THR A 125 -9.36 -1.30 -5.43
CA THR A 125 -10.43 -2.12 -6.01
C THR A 125 -11.83 -1.62 -5.64
N PHE A 126 -11.99 -1.02 -4.48
CA PHE A 126 -13.28 -0.47 -4.02
C PHE A 126 -13.47 1.01 -4.35
N VAL A 127 -12.39 1.75 -4.56
CA VAL A 127 -12.44 3.22 -4.65
C VAL A 127 -12.30 3.73 -6.08
N SER A 128 -11.59 3.00 -6.94
CA SER A 128 -11.35 3.39 -8.33
C SER A 128 -12.25 2.59 -9.28
N LYS A 129 -13.05 3.29 -10.07
CA LYS A 129 -13.88 2.67 -11.12
C LYS A 129 -13.08 2.21 -12.35
N GLU A 130 -11.84 2.69 -12.48
CA GLU A 130 -10.97 2.42 -13.64
C GLU A 130 -10.07 1.20 -13.46
N ILE A 131 -10.06 0.60 -12.25
CA ILE A 131 -9.14 -0.49 -11.96
C ILE A 131 -9.71 -1.82 -12.45
N ASP A 132 -8.90 -2.58 -13.16
CA ASP A 132 -9.23 -3.96 -13.52
C ASP A 132 -8.99 -4.88 -12.30
N VAL A 133 -10.09 -5.39 -11.76
CA VAL A 133 -10.11 -6.26 -10.57
C VAL A 133 -9.31 -7.56 -10.81
N ASN A 134 -9.37 -8.11 -12.03
CA ASN A 134 -8.62 -9.32 -12.38
C ASN A 134 -7.11 -9.04 -12.44
N ALA A 135 -6.73 -7.86 -12.95
CA ALA A 135 -5.33 -7.44 -12.92
C ALA A 135 -4.84 -7.27 -11.48
N VAL A 136 -5.64 -6.66 -10.59
CA VAL A 136 -5.31 -6.54 -9.17
C VAL A 136 -5.10 -7.90 -8.52
N GLU A 137 -5.99 -8.87 -8.75
CA GLU A 137 -5.85 -10.22 -8.19
C GLU A 137 -4.54 -10.89 -8.63
N LYS A 138 -4.17 -10.72 -9.90
CA LYS A 138 -2.88 -11.20 -10.44
C LYS A 138 -1.71 -10.52 -9.75
N ARG A 139 -1.76 -9.20 -9.52
CA ARG A 139 -0.70 -8.43 -8.86
C ARG A 139 -0.56 -8.77 -7.38
N ILE A 140 -1.66 -8.99 -6.68
CA ILE A 140 -1.63 -9.52 -5.29
C ILE A 140 -0.99 -10.90 -5.28
N SER A 141 -1.36 -11.77 -6.22
CA SER A 141 -0.78 -13.13 -6.33
C SER A 141 0.72 -13.10 -6.61
N PHE A 142 1.17 -12.14 -7.41
CA PHE A 142 2.58 -11.89 -7.69
C PHE A 142 3.32 -11.42 -6.42
N LEU A 143 2.79 -10.42 -5.72
CA LEU A 143 3.39 -9.88 -4.49
C LEU A 143 3.46 -10.90 -3.35
N ASP A 144 2.47 -11.79 -3.24
CA ASP A 144 2.46 -12.88 -2.24
C ASP A 144 3.64 -13.85 -2.42
N LYS A 145 4.12 -14.01 -3.64
CA LYS A 145 5.21 -14.92 -4.00
C LYS A 145 6.55 -14.20 -4.22
N LEU A 146 6.52 -12.87 -4.19
CA LEU A 146 7.68 -12.06 -4.51
C LEU A 146 8.81 -12.28 -3.50
N ARG A 147 9.97 -12.65 -4.02
CA ARG A 147 11.23 -12.58 -3.29
C ARG A 147 11.92 -11.28 -3.69
N LEU A 148 12.07 -10.39 -2.73
CA LEU A 148 12.75 -9.13 -2.98
C LEU A 148 14.21 -9.37 -3.35
N PRO A 149 14.73 -8.65 -4.36
CA PRO A 149 16.14 -8.71 -4.68
C PRO A 149 16.97 -8.19 -3.50
N VAL A 150 18.17 -8.71 -3.37
CA VAL A 150 19.12 -8.28 -2.33
C VAL A 150 20.21 -7.45 -3.00
N PHE A 151 20.49 -6.27 -2.45
CA PHE A 151 21.54 -5.40 -2.99
C PHE A 151 22.91 -6.10 -2.88
N PRO A 152 23.62 -6.28 -4.01
CA PRO A 152 24.78 -7.15 -4.05
C PRO A 152 26.09 -6.51 -3.56
N ILE A 153 26.11 -5.19 -3.32
CA ILE A 153 27.32 -4.46 -2.93
C ILE A 153 27.30 -4.24 -1.41
N THR A 154 28.34 -4.72 -0.74
CA THR A 154 28.53 -4.54 0.69
C THR A 154 29.56 -3.46 1.00
N ALA A 155 29.52 -2.95 2.25
CA ALA A 155 30.55 -2.01 2.73
C ALA A 155 31.96 -2.60 2.61
N ASP A 156 32.13 -3.89 2.96
CA ASP A 156 33.41 -4.57 2.89
C ASP A 156 33.94 -4.69 1.46
N TYR A 157 33.05 -4.93 0.50
CA TYR A 157 33.43 -4.92 -0.91
C TYR A 157 34.02 -3.57 -1.33
N LEU A 158 33.40 -2.44 -0.93
CA LEU A 158 33.90 -1.10 -1.25
C LEU A 158 35.23 -0.77 -0.54
N LYS A 159 35.37 -1.20 0.73
CA LYS A 159 36.63 -1.05 1.47
C LYS A 159 37.77 -1.77 0.80
N LEU A 160 37.56 -3.06 0.45
CA LEU A 160 38.60 -3.91 -0.14
C LEU A 160 38.97 -3.52 -1.56
N LYS A 161 38.00 -3.14 -2.39
CA LYS A 161 38.23 -2.94 -3.82
C LYS A 161 38.54 -1.49 -4.20
N TYR A 162 37.99 -0.54 -3.44
CA TYR A 162 38.07 0.90 -3.74
C TYR A 162 38.73 1.70 -2.62
N ASN A 163 39.35 1.02 -1.63
CA ASN A 163 40.07 1.63 -0.49
C ASN A 163 39.23 2.66 0.32
N PHE A 164 37.91 2.46 0.39
CA PHE A 164 37.09 3.29 1.27
C PHE A 164 37.43 3.04 2.74
N SER A 165 37.62 4.12 3.47
CA SER A 165 37.64 4.06 4.95
C SER A 165 36.23 4.00 5.52
N GLU A 166 36.11 3.58 6.77
CA GLU A 166 34.85 3.60 7.49
C GLU A 166 34.45 5.05 7.80
N SER A 167 33.54 5.61 6.98
CA SER A 167 33.23 7.03 7.01
C SER A 167 31.78 7.27 6.53
N LYS A 168 31.32 8.52 6.69
CA LYS A 168 30.04 8.97 6.11
C LYS A 168 30.05 8.84 4.58
N GLU A 169 31.19 8.99 3.95
CA GLU A 169 31.37 8.89 2.48
C GLU A 169 31.07 7.48 1.98
N LEU A 170 31.51 6.44 2.69
CA LEU A 170 31.18 5.05 2.39
C LEU A 170 29.65 4.84 2.44
N GLY A 171 28.95 5.41 3.43
CA GLY A 171 27.51 5.34 3.53
C GLY A 171 26.79 6.07 2.38
N PHE A 172 27.32 7.20 1.93
CA PHE A 172 26.79 7.92 0.76
C PHE A 172 27.01 7.15 -0.53
N ALA A 173 28.20 6.57 -0.72
CA ALA A 173 28.52 5.76 -1.87
C ALA A 173 27.60 4.55 -1.98
N LEU A 174 27.40 3.80 -0.89
CA LEU A 174 26.45 2.68 -0.84
C LEU A 174 25.03 3.09 -1.22
N LYS A 175 24.53 4.20 -0.66
CA LYS A 175 23.19 4.69 -0.98
C LYS A 175 23.03 5.10 -2.46
N LYS A 176 24.05 5.75 -3.04
CA LYS A 176 24.03 6.09 -4.46
C LYS A 176 24.01 4.85 -5.35
N LEU A 177 24.86 3.88 -5.03
CA LEU A 177 24.92 2.61 -5.76
C LEU A 177 23.61 1.83 -5.65
N GLU A 178 23.03 1.76 -4.45
CA GLU A 178 21.73 1.11 -4.23
C GLU A 178 20.62 1.81 -5.01
N GLN A 179 20.59 3.17 -5.01
CA GLN A 179 19.61 3.92 -5.79
C GLN A 179 19.76 3.67 -7.30
N SER A 180 20.99 3.72 -7.83
CA SER A 180 21.25 3.40 -9.23
C SER A 180 20.82 1.97 -9.59
N TRP A 181 21.09 1.00 -8.71
CA TRP A 181 20.67 -0.39 -8.88
C TRP A 181 19.15 -0.55 -8.91
N ILE A 182 18.42 0.16 -8.04
CA ILE A 182 16.94 0.18 -8.03
C ILE A 182 16.43 0.83 -9.34
N ASP A 183 16.99 1.96 -9.74
CA ASP A 183 16.56 2.70 -10.93
C ASP A 183 16.78 1.87 -12.21
N ASN A 184 17.85 1.09 -12.25
CA ASN A 184 18.20 0.18 -13.34
C ASN A 184 17.62 -1.24 -13.16
N ASP A 185 16.38 -1.35 -12.65
CA ASP A 185 15.63 -2.60 -12.53
C ASP A 185 16.40 -3.72 -11.79
N PHE A 186 17.14 -3.35 -10.73
CA PHE A 186 17.95 -4.24 -9.89
C PHE A 186 19.13 -4.90 -10.64
N ILE A 187 19.65 -4.22 -11.64
CA ILE A 187 20.87 -4.59 -12.35
C ILE A 187 21.94 -3.53 -12.05
N ILE A 188 23.15 -3.96 -11.74
CA ILE A 188 24.29 -3.07 -11.57
C ILE A 188 25.47 -3.59 -12.40
N ASP A 189 26.05 -2.72 -13.24
CA ASP A 189 27.25 -3.01 -14.00
C ASP A 189 28.51 -2.55 -13.23
N LYS A 190 29.66 -3.18 -13.54
CA LYS A 190 30.96 -2.75 -13.01
C LYS A 190 31.30 -1.31 -13.40
N ASN A 191 30.88 -0.88 -14.60
CA ASN A 191 31.11 0.48 -15.09
C ASN A 191 30.29 1.52 -14.28
N ASP A 192 29.06 1.15 -13.85
CA ASP A 192 28.24 2.00 -13.02
C ASP A 192 28.90 2.29 -11.68
N ILE A 193 29.57 1.27 -11.09
CA ILE A 193 30.26 1.40 -9.80
C ILE A 193 31.39 2.44 -9.90
N THR A 194 32.18 2.39 -10.98
CA THR A 194 33.30 3.32 -11.17
C THR A 194 32.88 4.74 -11.52
N THR A 195 31.69 4.90 -12.12
CA THR A 195 31.15 6.23 -12.50
C THR A 195 30.46 6.91 -11.32
N ILE A 196 29.90 6.14 -10.39
CA ILE A 196 29.15 6.65 -9.23
C ILE A 196 30.09 7.00 -8.07
N LEU A 197 31.22 6.30 -7.96
CA LEU A 197 32.24 6.50 -6.92
C LEU A 197 33.18 7.65 -7.28
#